data_78fa7ff8b37a6570f961068eda5eec62
#
_entry.id   78fa7ff8b37a6570f961068eda5eec62
#
_cell.length_a   1.000
_cell.length_b   1.000
_cell.length_c   1.000
_cell.angle_alpha   90.00
_cell.angle_beta   90.00
_cell.angle_gamma   90.00
#
_symmetry.space_group_name_H-M   'P 1'
#
loop_
_entity.id
_entity.type
_entity.pdbx_description
1 polymer ?
#
loop_
_entity_poly.entity_id
_entity_poly.type
_entity_poly.pdbx_seq_one_letter_code
_entity_poly.pdbx_strand_id
1 'polypeptide(L)'
;LSPGVISIENDQPIINTQPIQVGAAIIGPTVKGPVEIPSICTSYSDYVSKYGNTFTSGSQIYSYFTSISAYNYFQAGGTTLLVSRVTSGSFTTATSTNLPNSVESGVISTETNNILSSLTGVTGSAATYVISSSATSGVGIGFTGSIILSDGTTVSSITTTSGGSGYGIGDTITINSGSLGYSGGTIGSNTIITLDASNIVNNNAFTLETLSEGEIMNSISNRSTDGSLPSGSIDNLRWEIQSPDINEGTFSLLIRRGNDDTESPIILETFNNLSLDPTSPNYIEKVIGNQVQTINTTESEFYVDLTGNYANQSQYVRVKSVATPTYEYLDNTGDPKTGFTGSIPIASTGSFEGATGTNIPGPSAGAGKYYETINNTNNTQGLVSSDYTTAITLLANKEEFRYSYITVPGLIKDFATHTSNISSLMANSQQRGDTLAIIDLEDYQSTLLEVTNEAKTINNSYVAAYWPWVQTLDPSTGQQVFVPASTLIPSVFAFNDAAAEVWFAPAGTARGGMPTVLRAERKLTKTNRDDLYKANVNPITTFNTTGITVFGQKTLKKKKSATDRINVRRLLIELKIQIGNLAENLVFEQNT
;
A
#
# COMPACT_ATOMS: atom_id res chain seq x y z
N LEU A 1 36.28 37.58 19.11
CA LEU A 1 34.94 37.40 18.53
C LEU A 1 33.92 37.79 19.58
N SER A 2 33.11 38.79 19.26
CA SER A 2 32.03 39.25 20.13
C SER A 2 30.91 38.20 20.14
N PRO A 3 30.29 37.88 21.31
CA PRO A 3 29.16 36.98 21.35
C PRO A 3 27.97 37.63 20.62
N GLY A 4 27.50 36.98 19.58
CA GLY A 4 26.29 37.40 18.86
C GLY A 4 25.24 36.31 18.94
N VAL A 5 24.02 36.70 19.14
CA VAL A 5 22.85 35.80 19.00
C VAL A 5 22.51 35.77 17.51
N ILE A 6 22.69 34.63 16.90
CA ILE A 6 22.22 34.40 15.53
C ILE A 6 20.84 33.73 15.63
N SER A 7 19.79 34.45 15.27
CA SER A 7 18.49 33.85 15.05
C SER A 7 18.46 33.34 13.60
N ILE A 8 18.30 32.05 13.43
CA ILE A 8 18.05 31.44 12.13
C ILE A 8 16.53 31.27 12.04
N GLU A 9 15.90 32.03 11.16
CA GLU A 9 14.51 31.80 10.78
C GLU A 9 14.50 30.61 9.82
N ASN A 10 13.95 29.50 10.28
CA ASN A 10 13.75 28.32 9.44
C ASN A 10 12.31 28.39 8.92
N ASP A 11 12.10 29.14 7.84
CA ASP A 11 10.85 29.13 7.11
C ASP A 11 10.73 27.78 6.40
N GLN A 12 9.98 26.87 6.98
CA GLN A 12 9.52 25.66 6.29
C GLN A 12 8.24 26.04 5.54
N PRO A 13 8.30 26.29 4.24
CA PRO A 13 7.07 26.50 3.48
C PRO A 13 6.24 25.24 3.59
N ILE A 14 5.09 25.34 4.26
CA ILE A 14 4.04 24.34 4.10
C ILE A 14 3.59 24.51 2.65
N ILE A 15 4.14 23.70 1.79
CA ILE A 15 3.65 23.58 0.42
C ILE A 15 2.28 22.90 0.55
N ASN A 16 1.25 23.71 0.59
CA ASN A 16 -0.12 23.23 0.48
C ASN A 16 -0.29 22.77 -0.98
N THR A 17 0.10 21.54 -1.26
CA THR A 17 -0.07 20.93 -2.56
C THR A 17 -1.57 20.74 -2.75
N GLN A 18 -2.17 21.56 -3.62
CA GLN A 18 -3.55 21.32 -4.03
C GLN A 18 -3.68 19.89 -4.58
N PRO A 19 -4.78 19.19 -4.31
CA PRO A 19 -4.98 17.84 -4.84
C PRO A 19 -4.80 17.83 -6.35
N ILE A 20 -4.00 16.90 -6.84
CA ILE A 20 -3.76 16.76 -8.29
C ILE A 20 -5.08 16.42 -8.96
N GLN A 21 -5.45 17.19 -9.99
CA GLN A 21 -6.62 16.87 -10.82
C GLN A 21 -6.35 15.57 -11.58
N VAL A 22 -7.08 14.52 -11.26
CA VAL A 22 -6.96 13.21 -11.90
C VAL A 22 -8.03 13.06 -12.98
N GLY A 23 -7.70 12.40 -14.08
CA GLY A 23 -8.66 12.16 -15.16
C GLY A 23 -9.76 11.19 -14.74
N ALA A 24 -9.39 10.02 -14.25
CA ALA A 24 -10.32 8.97 -13.84
C ALA A 24 -10.04 8.45 -12.43
N ALA A 25 -11.09 8.01 -11.74
CA ALA A 25 -11.00 7.21 -10.53
C ALA A 25 -11.61 5.82 -10.78
N ILE A 26 -10.93 4.78 -10.32
CA ILE A 26 -11.40 3.39 -10.38
C ILE A 26 -11.39 2.81 -8.98
N ILE A 27 -12.51 2.23 -8.58
CA ILE A 27 -12.63 1.45 -7.34
C ILE A 27 -12.82 -0.02 -7.72
N GLY A 28 -12.01 -0.90 -7.17
CA GLY A 28 -12.19 -2.33 -7.42
C GLY A 28 -11.06 -3.18 -6.84
N PRO A 29 -11.16 -4.51 -6.97
CA PRO A 29 -10.14 -5.42 -6.50
C PRO A 29 -8.87 -5.31 -7.34
N THR A 30 -7.74 -5.49 -6.66
CA THR A 30 -6.41 -5.55 -7.27
C THR A 30 -5.61 -6.67 -6.64
N VAL A 31 -4.52 -7.09 -7.29
CA VAL A 31 -3.69 -8.21 -6.83
C VAL A 31 -2.95 -7.87 -5.54
N LYS A 32 -2.40 -6.68 -5.45
CA LYS A 32 -1.67 -6.14 -4.29
C LYS A 32 -1.94 -4.64 -4.13
N GLY A 33 -1.24 -3.97 -3.26
CA GLY A 33 -1.34 -2.53 -3.04
C GLY A 33 -1.90 -2.16 -1.67
N PRO A 34 -1.93 -0.89 -1.32
CA PRO A 34 -2.54 -0.41 -0.09
C PRO A 34 -4.05 -0.65 -0.13
N VAL A 35 -4.61 -1.10 0.98
CA VAL A 35 -6.05 -1.38 1.10
C VAL A 35 -6.80 -0.11 1.40
N GLU A 36 -7.86 0.15 0.61
CA GLU A 36 -8.76 1.29 0.73
C GLU A 36 -8.11 2.68 0.53
N ILE A 37 -6.79 2.81 0.65
CA ILE A 37 -6.08 4.08 0.44
C ILE A 37 -5.95 4.35 -1.07
N PRO A 38 -6.57 5.41 -1.60
CA PRO A 38 -6.47 5.73 -3.01
C PRO A 38 -5.05 6.19 -3.38
N SER A 39 -4.51 5.67 -4.47
CA SER A 39 -3.18 6.06 -4.96
C SER A 39 -3.25 6.49 -6.43
N ILE A 40 -2.45 7.50 -6.78
CA ILE A 40 -2.34 7.97 -8.15
C ILE A 40 -1.34 7.11 -8.90
N CYS A 41 -1.76 6.64 -10.08
CA CYS A 41 -0.90 6.00 -11.06
C CYS A 41 -0.72 6.93 -12.27
N THR A 42 0.51 7.02 -12.78
CA THR A 42 0.88 7.89 -13.91
C THR A 42 1.12 7.12 -15.22
N SER A 43 1.19 5.79 -15.13
CA SER A 43 1.34 4.89 -16.26
C SER A 43 0.79 3.50 -15.91
N TYR A 44 0.61 2.64 -16.92
CA TYR A 44 0.25 1.25 -16.64
C TYR A 44 1.36 0.47 -15.94
N SER A 45 2.62 0.76 -16.20
CA SER A 45 3.75 0.15 -15.49
C SER A 45 3.77 0.56 -14.01
N ASP A 46 3.45 1.82 -13.70
CA ASP A 46 3.26 2.30 -12.33
C ASP A 46 2.07 1.59 -11.64
N TYR A 47 0.95 1.42 -12.35
CA TYR A 47 -0.18 0.63 -11.86
C TYR A 47 0.23 -0.82 -11.54
N VAL A 48 0.93 -1.51 -12.45
CA VAL A 48 1.39 -2.89 -12.23
C VAL A 48 2.35 -2.99 -11.05
N SER A 49 3.23 -2.02 -10.90
CA SER A 49 4.17 -1.93 -9.79
C SER A 49 3.45 -1.85 -8.44
N LYS A 50 2.44 -0.99 -8.33
CA LYS A 50 1.67 -0.75 -7.09
C LYS A 50 0.61 -1.81 -6.83
N TYR A 51 -0.12 -2.25 -7.87
CA TYR A 51 -1.35 -3.03 -7.73
C TYR A 51 -1.30 -4.43 -8.31
N GLY A 52 -0.23 -4.76 -9.04
CA GLY A 52 -0.14 -6.02 -9.79
C GLY A 52 -1.07 -6.07 -11.00
N ASN A 53 -0.94 -7.10 -11.82
CA ASN A 53 -1.75 -7.24 -13.03
C ASN A 53 -2.55 -8.53 -13.10
N THR A 54 -2.01 -9.65 -12.61
CA THR A 54 -2.63 -10.97 -12.71
C THR A 54 -2.64 -11.71 -11.38
N PHE A 55 -3.61 -12.58 -11.22
CA PHE A 55 -3.67 -13.54 -10.12
C PHE A 55 -3.94 -14.96 -10.66
N THR A 56 -3.57 -15.97 -9.89
CA THR A 56 -3.79 -17.36 -10.25
C THR A 56 -4.98 -17.92 -9.49
N SER A 57 -5.93 -18.56 -10.19
CA SER A 57 -7.03 -19.29 -9.58
C SER A 57 -7.14 -20.66 -10.23
N GLY A 58 -6.98 -21.71 -9.44
CA GLY A 58 -6.80 -23.06 -9.97
C GLY A 58 -5.51 -23.14 -10.77
N SER A 59 -5.59 -23.65 -12.01
CA SER A 59 -4.44 -23.71 -12.93
C SER A 59 -4.47 -22.62 -14.01
N GLN A 60 -5.25 -21.56 -13.82
CA GLN A 60 -5.44 -20.49 -14.81
C GLN A 60 -5.03 -19.15 -14.24
N ILE A 61 -4.54 -18.27 -15.12
CA ILE A 61 -4.16 -16.90 -14.80
C ILE A 61 -5.25 -15.95 -15.29
N TYR A 62 -5.61 -14.99 -14.46
CA TYR A 62 -6.68 -14.00 -14.69
C TYR A 62 -6.25 -12.60 -14.30
N SER A 63 -6.93 -11.60 -14.87
CA SER A 63 -6.82 -10.20 -14.45
C SER A 63 -8.15 -9.68 -13.91
N TYR A 64 -8.10 -8.80 -12.92
CA TYR A 64 -9.28 -8.06 -12.50
C TYR A 64 -9.68 -7.01 -13.55
N PHE A 65 -10.96 -6.67 -13.63
CA PHE A 65 -11.44 -5.60 -14.51
C PHE A 65 -10.75 -4.27 -14.23
N THR A 66 -10.32 -4.03 -13.00
CA THR A 66 -9.54 -2.86 -12.60
C THR A 66 -8.24 -2.75 -13.39
N SER A 67 -7.49 -3.87 -13.55
CA SER A 67 -6.26 -3.93 -14.33
C SER A 67 -6.50 -3.71 -15.82
N ILE A 68 -7.54 -4.35 -16.37
CA ILE A 68 -7.94 -4.19 -17.78
C ILE A 68 -8.34 -2.74 -18.07
N SER A 69 -9.08 -2.12 -17.14
CA SER A 69 -9.50 -0.72 -17.24
C SER A 69 -8.31 0.23 -17.20
N ALA A 70 -7.38 0.05 -16.25
CA ALA A 70 -6.17 0.85 -16.12
C ALA A 70 -5.30 0.77 -17.40
N TYR A 71 -5.09 -0.44 -17.94
CA TYR A 71 -4.34 -0.62 -19.19
C TYR A 71 -4.96 0.18 -20.34
N ASN A 72 -6.26 -0.03 -20.60
CA ASN A 72 -6.94 0.64 -21.70
C ASN A 72 -6.99 2.15 -21.52
N TYR A 73 -7.13 2.62 -20.28
CA TYR A 73 -7.12 4.05 -19.96
C TYR A 73 -5.79 4.71 -20.37
N PHE A 74 -4.66 4.13 -19.96
CA PHE A 74 -3.34 4.67 -20.31
C PHE A 74 -3.01 4.50 -21.79
N GLN A 75 -3.40 3.41 -22.43
CA GLN A 75 -3.23 3.21 -23.86
C GLN A 75 -4.00 4.23 -24.71
N ALA A 76 -5.10 4.75 -24.19
CA ALA A 76 -5.91 5.76 -24.84
C ALA A 76 -5.44 7.21 -24.60
N GLY A 77 -4.32 7.40 -23.91
CA GLY A 77 -3.75 8.72 -23.64
C GLY A 77 -4.12 9.31 -22.27
N GLY A 78 -4.69 8.52 -21.37
CA GLY A 78 -4.87 8.91 -19.97
C GLY A 78 -3.53 9.19 -19.30
N THR A 79 -3.43 10.24 -18.53
CA THR A 79 -2.17 10.68 -17.89
C THR A 79 -2.10 10.34 -16.41
N THR A 80 -3.22 10.42 -15.72
CA THR A 80 -3.31 10.18 -14.27
C THR A 80 -4.57 9.38 -13.94
N LEU A 81 -4.42 8.36 -13.13
CA LEU A 81 -5.48 7.46 -12.72
C LEU A 81 -5.46 7.30 -11.19
N LEU A 82 -6.57 7.58 -10.52
CA LEU A 82 -6.74 7.31 -9.10
C LEU A 82 -7.31 5.90 -8.93
N VAL A 83 -6.62 5.05 -8.20
CA VAL A 83 -7.03 3.67 -7.95
C VAL A 83 -7.26 3.48 -6.47
N SER A 84 -8.42 2.98 -6.09
CA SER A 84 -8.75 2.56 -4.73
C SER A 84 -8.98 1.06 -4.71
N ARG A 85 -8.12 0.35 -3.98
CA ARG A 85 -8.22 -1.11 -3.81
C ARG A 85 -9.30 -1.46 -2.82
N VAL A 86 -10.16 -2.39 -3.19
CA VAL A 86 -11.16 -2.98 -2.29
C VAL A 86 -10.75 -4.40 -1.95
N THR A 87 -10.83 -4.75 -0.66
CA THR A 87 -10.60 -6.09 -0.12
C THR A 87 -11.61 -6.37 0.98
N SER A 88 -11.77 -7.64 1.35
CA SER A 88 -12.61 -8.03 2.49
C SER A 88 -11.78 -8.65 3.60
N GLY A 89 -12.08 -8.28 4.83
CA GLY A 89 -11.36 -8.75 6.02
C GLY A 89 -10.14 -7.89 6.38
N SER A 90 -9.37 -8.36 7.34
CA SER A 90 -8.20 -7.64 7.84
C SER A 90 -6.99 -7.93 6.97
N PHE A 91 -6.37 -6.89 6.45
CA PHE A 91 -5.12 -6.93 5.72
C PHE A 91 -4.03 -6.23 6.51
N THR A 92 -2.84 -6.78 6.50
CA THR A 92 -1.66 -6.19 7.14
C THR A 92 -0.48 -6.15 6.18
N THR A 93 0.45 -5.27 6.46
CA THR A 93 1.71 -5.14 5.76
C THR A 93 2.67 -6.26 6.15
N ALA A 94 3.61 -6.60 5.27
CA ALA A 94 4.75 -7.43 5.62
C ALA A 94 5.87 -6.59 6.22
N THR A 95 6.59 -7.15 7.16
CA THR A 95 7.73 -6.51 7.80
C THR A 95 8.99 -7.34 7.62
N SER A 96 10.13 -6.70 7.67
CA SER A 96 11.41 -7.37 7.82
C SER A 96 12.01 -6.98 9.17
N THR A 97 11.88 -7.86 10.13
CA THR A 97 12.36 -7.66 11.51
C THR A 97 13.76 -8.20 11.74
N ASN A 98 14.28 -8.99 10.80
CA ASN A 98 15.56 -9.67 10.91
C ASN A 98 16.64 -9.06 10.02
N LEU A 99 16.73 -7.74 10.01
CA LEU A 99 17.86 -7.04 9.38
C LEU A 99 19.09 -7.32 10.26
N PRO A 100 20.06 -8.09 9.78
CA PRO A 100 21.15 -8.54 10.63
C PRO A 100 22.05 -7.38 11.01
N ASN A 101 22.30 -7.26 12.29
CA ASN A 101 23.33 -6.39 12.84
C ASN A 101 24.66 -7.14 12.90
N SER A 102 25.73 -6.43 13.16
CA SER A 102 26.97 -7.08 13.56
C SER A 102 26.72 -7.89 14.84
N VAL A 103 27.37 -9.05 14.95
CA VAL A 103 27.24 -9.96 16.10
C VAL A 103 27.63 -9.28 17.43
N GLU A 104 28.31 -8.14 17.36
CA GLU A 104 28.78 -7.36 18.50
C GLU A 104 27.74 -6.43 19.12
N SER A 105 26.51 -6.35 18.57
CA SER A 105 25.45 -5.45 19.05
C SER A 105 24.35 -6.15 19.85
N GLY A 106 24.50 -7.41 20.20
CA GLY A 106 23.51 -8.16 20.98
C GLY A 106 23.22 -7.51 22.34
N VAL A 107 21.94 -7.44 22.67
CA VAL A 107 21.42 -6.97 23.97
C VAL A 107 20.85 -8.15 24.70
N ILE A 108 21.14 -8.27 26.00
CA ILE A 108 20.55 -9.32 26.80
C ILE A 108 19.05 -9.07 26.96
N SER A 109 18.24 -10.08 26.70
CA SER A 109 16.78 -10.01 26.80
C SER A 109 16.32 -9.45 28.15
N THR A 110 15.38 -8.52 28.12
CA THR A 110 14.71 -7.98 29.32
C THR A 110 13.55 -8.86 29.79
N GLU A 111 13.24 -9.94 29.08
CA GLU A 111 12.22 -10.88 29.53
C GLU A 111 12.66 -11.62 30.78
N THR A 112 11.76 -11.67 31.75
CA THR A 112 12.02 -12.30 33.04
C THR A 112 12.29 -13.82 32.87
N ASN A 113 13.35 -14.32 33.50
CA ASN A 113 13.74 -15.71 33.54
C ASN A 113 14.38 -16.33 32.29
N ASN A 114 14.59 -15.63 31.21
CA ASN A 114 15.31 -16.19 30.03
C ASN A 114 16.74 -16.63 30.35
N ILE A 115 17.36 -16.03 31.35
CA ILE A 115 18.76 -16.27 31.73
C ILE A 115 18.92 -17.42 32.75
N LEU A 116 17.84 -17.89 33.40
CA LEU A 116 17.90 -18.90 34.45
C LEU A 116 18.48 -20.25 34.02
N SER A 117 18.23 -20.66 32.79
CA SER A 117 18.74 -21.92 32.23
C SER A 117 20.24 -21.92 31.96
N SER A 118 20.83 -20.73 31.88
CA SER A 118 22.26 -20.50 31.50
C SER A 118 23.16 -20.30 32.72
N LEU A 119 22.64 -20.47 33.94
CA LEU A 119 23.36 -20.22 35.21
C LEU A 119 24.10 -21.44 35.71
N THR A 120 25.35 -21.23 36.16
CA THR A 120 26.16 -22.24 36.84
C THR A 120 26.90 -21.64 38.02
N GLY A 121 27.21 -22.48 39.04
CA GLY A 121 28.09 -22.12 40.14
C GLY A 121 27.49 -21.16 41.18
N VAL A 122 26.16 -21.17 41.36
CA VAL A 122 25.50 -20.21 42.28
C VAL A 122 25.96 -20.45 43.72
N THR A 123 26.48 -19.41 44.36
CA THR A 123 26.85 -19.38 45.78
C THR A 123 26.58 -18.01 46.37
N GLY A 124 25.71 -17.93 47.39
CA GLY A 124 25.31 -16.66 48.01
C GLY A 124 24.52 -16.84 49.28
N SER A 125 23.69 -15.89 49.63
CA SER A 125 22.72 -15.94 50.74
C SER A 125 21.32 -15.60 50.22
N ALA A 126 20.28 -16.11 50.88
CA ALA A 126 18.90 -15.84 50.52
C ALA A 126 18.58 -14.34 50.61
N ALA A 127 18.46 -13.65 49.49
CA ALA A 127 18.11 -12.24 49.38
C ALA A 127 17.95 -11.82 47.89
N THR A 128 17.55 -10.57 47.68
CA THR A 128 17.56 -9.93 46.37
C THR A 128 18.82 -9.08 46.24
N TYR A 129 19.57 -9.29 45.17
CA TYR A 129 20.79 -8.54 44.86
C TYR A 129 20.67 -7.80 43.54
N VAL A 130 21.12 -6.54 43.51
CA VAL A 130 21.28 -5.79 42.26
C VAL A 130 22.63 -6.18 41.66
N ILE A 131 22.60 -6.51 40.41
CA ILE A 131 23.79 -6.92 39.65
C ILE A 131 24.04 -5.97 38.48
N SER A 132 25.30 -5.63 38.26
CA SER A 132 25.75 -4.93 37.07
C SER A 132 27.06 -5.56 36.63
N SER A 133 27.21 -5.84 35.36
CA SER A 133 28.40 -6.49 34.85
C SER A 133 28.66 -6.19 33.38
N SER A 134 29.92 -6.39 33.00
CA SER A 134 30.35 -6.49 31.60
C SER A 134 30.64 -7.96 31.29
N ALA A 135 30.74 -8.31 30.00
CA ALA A 135 31.15 -9.65 29.62
C ALA A 135 32.56 -9.96 30.20
N THR A 136 32.73 -11.14 30.70
CA THR A 136 34.05 -11.66 31.11
C THR A 136 34.74 -12.42 29.98
N SER A 137 33.98 -12.83 28.97
CA SER A 137 34.47 -13.22 27.66
C SER A 137 33.65 -12.46 26.63
N GLY A 138 34.28 -11.79 25.66
CA GLY A 138 33.62 -10.91 24.70
C GLY A 138 33.74 -9.43 25.06
N VAL A 139 33.00 -8.59 24.34
CA VAL A 139 33.08 -7.11 24.44
C VAL A 139 31.82 -6.46 25.02
N GLY A 140 30.80 -7.26 25.41
CA GLY A 140 29.54 -6.76 25.92
C GLY A 140 29.68 -5.98 27.23
N ILE A 141 28.97 -4.86 27.34
CA ILE A 141 28.98 -3.93 28.48
C ILE A 141 27.57 -3.47 28.86
N GLY A 142 27.41 -2.98 30.09
CA GLY A 142 26.21 -2.27 30.53
C GLY A 142 25.04 -3.15 30.94
N PHE A 143 25.21 -4.44 31.13
CA PHE A 143 24.17 -5.29 31.71
C PHE A 143 23.88 -4.88 33.17
N THR A 144 22.61 -4.68 33.50
CA THR A 144 22.13 -4.45 34.86
C THR A 144 20.86 -5.25 35.10
N GLY A 145 20.69 -5.74 36.33
CA GLY A 145 19.52 -6.51 36.69
C GLY A 145 19.43 -6.77 38.20
N SER A 146 18.49 -7.60 38.56
CA SER A 146 18.38 -8.14 39.96
C SER A 146 18.29 -9.66 39.92
N ILE A 147 18.94 -10.30 40.86
CA ILE A 147 18.89 -11.75 41.08
C ILE A 147 18.29 -12.00 42.46
N ILE A 148 17.35 -12.93 42.53
CA ILE A 148 16.73 -13.38 43.79
C ILE A 148 17.20 -14.79 44.10
N LEU A 149 17.88 -14.95 45.21
CA LEU A 149 18.25 -16.25 45.77
C LEU A 149 17.23 -16.68 46.80
N SER A 150 16.67 -17.88 46.66
CA SER A 150 15.78 -18.49 47.65
C SER A 150 16.56 -19.13 48.81
N ASP A 151 17.78 -19.57 48.54
CA ASP A 151 18.76 -20.11 49.48
C ASP A 151 20.18 -19.80 48.98
N GLY A 152 21.20 -20.38 49.61
CA GLY A 152 22.60 -20.10 49.22
C GLY A 152 23.03 -20.66 47.87
N THR A 153 22.22 -21.46 47.21
CA THR A 153 22.57 -22.16 45.95
C THR A 153 21.52 -22.11 44.88
N THR A 154 20.31 -21.63 45.19
CA THR A 154 19.17 -21.67 44.28
C THR A 154 18.74 -20.25 43.88
N VAL A 155 18.75 -19.96 42.58
CA VAL A 155 18.18 -18.75 42.03
C VAL A 155 16.70 -18.97 41.77
N SER A 156 15.85 -18.11 42.32
CA SER A 156 14.41 -18.16 42.09
C SER A 156 13.98 -17.29 40.92
N SER A 157 14.67 -16.19 40.68
CA SER A 157 14.44 -15.36 39.47
C SER A 157 15.61 -14.44 39.16
N ILE A 158 15.75 -14.10 37.89
CA ILE A 158 16.58 -12.99 37.41
C ILE A 158 15.69 -12.04 36.61
N THR A 159 15.80 -10.76 36.89
CA THR A 159 15.13 -9.72 36.16
C THR A 159 16.17 -8.79 35.55
N THR A 160 16.20 -8.68 34.22
CA THR A 160 17.07 -7.75 33.51
C THR A 160 16.45 -6.35 33.53
N THR A 161 17.19 -5.37 34.04
CA THR A 161 16.78 -3.95 34.06
C THR A 161 17.28 -3.24 32.81
N SER A 162 18.53 -3.52 32.40
CA SER A 162 19.12 -3.07 31.14
C SER A 162 19.92 -4.21 30.54
N GLY A 163 19.65 -4.52 29.28
CA GLY A 163 20.34 -5.59 28.56
C GLY A 163 21.76 -5.22 28.12
N GLY A 164 22.16 -3.95 28.26
CA GLY A 164 23.47 -3.48 27.79
C GLY A 164 23.61 -3.50 26.26
N SER A 165 24.84 -3.69 25.77
CA SER A 165 25.13 -3.79 24.34
C SER A 165 26.43 -4.56 24.10
N GLY A 166 26.63 -5.07 22.87
CA GLY A 166 27.84 -5.73 22.46
C GLY A 166 28.00 -7.17 22.94
N TYR A 167 26.93 -7.83 23.39
CA TYR A 167 26.97 -9.23 23.82
C TYR A 167 26.81 -10.17 22.62
N GLY A 168 27.62 -11.21 22.58
CA GLY A 168 27.56 -12.30 21.59
C GLY A 168 27.12 -13.64 22.18
N ILE A 169 26.66 -14.55 21.32
CA ILE A 169 26.37 -15.94 21.73
C ILE A 169 27.67 -16.60 22.18
N GLY A 170 27.64 -17.20 23.38
CA GLY A 170 28.81 -17.82 24.02
C GLY A 170 29.57 -16.90 24.98
N ASP A 171 29.23 -15.60 25.00
CA ASP A 171 29.80 -14.69 26.00
C ASP A 171 29.39 -15.13 27.43
N THR A 172 30.26 -14.86 28.38
CA THR A 172 29.99 -15.16 29.79
C THR A 172 29.97 -13.89 30.62
N ILE A 173 29.00 -13.81 31.54
CA ILE A 173 28.95 -12.78 32.58
C ILE A 173 29.24 -13.47 33.91
N THR A 174 30.25 -13.01 34.61
CA THR A 174 30.62 -13.55 35.91
C THR A 174 30.19 -12.63 37.05
N ILE A 175 29.40 -13.16 37.96
CA ILE A 175 28.96 -12.47 39.18
C ILE A 175 29.72 -13.06 40.34
N ASN A 176 30.49 -12.23 41.05
CA ASN A 176 31.24 -12.66 42.19
C ASN A 176 30.34 -13.10 43.34
N SER A 177 30.65 -14.21 43.97
CA SER A 177 29.89 -14.75 45.14
C SER A 177 29.76 -13.73 46.28
N GLY A 178 30.76 -12.89 46.49
CA GLY A 178 30.70 -11.78 47.45
C GLY A 178 29.61 -10.75 47.16
N SER A 179 29.31 -10.51 45.89
CA SER A 179 28.20 -9.65 45.46
C SER A 179 26.83 -10.25 45.71
N LEU A 180 26.76 -11.55 45.96
CA LEU A 180 25.57 -12.32 46.33
C LEU A 180 25.47 -12.64 47.83
N GLY A 181 26.19 -11.87 48.67
CA GLY A 181 26.13 -11.98 50.12
C GLY A 181 26.85 -13.19 50.69
N TYR A 182 27.74 -13.84 49.96
CA TYR A 182 28.57 -14.95 50.51
C TYR A 182 29.60 -14.42 51.51
N SER A 183 29.54 -14.90 52.73
CA SER A 183 30.42 -14.52 53.85
C SER A 183 31.26 -15.67 54.39
N GLY A 184 31.35 -16.78 53.70
CA GLY A 184 32.13 -17.96 54.10
C GLY A 184 33.64 -17.75 53.88
N GLY A 185 34.46 -18.34 54.76
CA GLY A 185 35.91 -18.16 54.80
C GLY A 185 36.74 -18.72 53.61
N THR A 186 36.13 -19.39 52.66
CA THR A 186 36.72 -19.81 51.39
C THR A 186 35.89 -19.19 50.27
N ILE A 187 36.52 -18.56 49.26
CA ILE A 187 35.81 -17.93 48.12
C ILE A 187 34.92 -18.98 47.46
N GLY A 188 33.61 -18.80 47.57
CA GLY A 188 32.63 -19.61 46.85
C GLY A 188 32.78 -19.48 45.33
N SER A 189 32.26 -20.42 44.60
CA SER A 189 32.27 -20.35 43.14
C SER A 189 31.51 -19.11 42.66
N ASN A 190 32.07 -18.38 41.69
CA ASN A 190 31.36 -17.31 41.04
C ASN A 190 30.16 -17.84 40.24
N THR A 191 29.09 -17.08 40.21
CA THR A 191 27.95 -17.39 39.34
C THR A 191 28.30 -16.96 37.93
N ILE A 192 28.22 -17.88 36.98
CA ILE A 192 28.50 -17.64 35.57
C ILE A 192 27.20 -17.77 34.78
N ILE A 193 26.88 -16.73 34.00
CA ILE A 193 25.83 -16.74 33.01
C ILE A 193 26.50 -16.91 31.64
N THR A 194 26.20 -18.00 30.92
CA THR A 194 26.65 -18.20 29.55
C THR A 194 25.51 -17.84 28.62
N LEU A 195 25.71 -16.85 27.75
CA LEU A 195 24.69 -16.35 26.87
C LEU A 195 24.50 -17.25 25.65
N ASP A 196 23.27 -17.63 25.39
CA ASP A 196 22.86 -18.38 24.21
C ASP A 196 21.88 -17.56 23.34
N ALA A 197 21.41 -18.14 22.23
CA ALA A 197 20.51 -17.48 21.30
C ALA A 197 19.16 -17.05 21.91
N SER A 198 18.76 -17.65 23.04
CA SER A 198 17.52 -17.31 23.76
C SER A 198 17.71 -16.10 24.69
N ASN A 199 18.95 -15.84 25.09
CA ASN A 199 19.29 -14.76 26.01
C ASN A 199 19.61 -13.45 25.29
N ILE A 200 19.96 -13.50 24.02
CA ILE A 200 20.38 -12.34 23.25
C ILE A 200 19.27 -11.95 22.29
N VAL A 201 18.77 -10.74 22.44
CA VAL A 201 17.95 -10.09 21.44
C VAL A 201 18.89 -9.34 20.51
N ASN A 202 18.96 -9.76 19.25
CA ASN A 202 19.67 -8.98 18.26
C ASN A 202 18.93 -7.66 18.05
N ASN A 203 19.55 -6.55 18.34
CA ASN A 203 19.03 -5.26 17.97
C ASN A 203 19.10 -5.15 16.46
N ASN A 204 17.95 -5.24 15.80
CA ASN A 204 17.84 -4.92 14.39
C ASN A 204 18.31 -3.47 14.16
N ALA A 205 19.07 -3.21 13.11
CA ALA A 205 19.49 -1.86 12.80
C ALA A 205 18.26 -0.98 12.51
N PHE A 206 17.35 -1.48 11.71
CA PHE A 206 16.06 -0.89 11.39
C PHE A 206 15.06 -1.95 10.94
N THR A 207 13.80 -1.59 10.92
CA THR A 207 12.72 -2.44 10.40
C THR A 207 12.08 -1.76 9.21
N LEU A 208 11.96 -2.50 8.11
CA LEU A 208 11.20 -2.08 6.93
C LEU A 208 9.79 -2.68 6.97
N GLU A 209 8.87 -1.99 6.35
CA GLU A 209 7.49 -2.41 6.19
C GLU A 209 7.03 -2.16 4.75
N THR A 210 6.28 -3.10 4.16
CA THR A 210 5.77 -2.93 2.79
C THR A 210 4.62 -1.93 2.76
N LEU A 211 4.51 -1.16 1.67
CA LEU A 211 3.34 -0.30 1.44
C LEU A 211 2.12 -1.10 0.98
N SER A 212 2.35 -2.23 0.31
CA SER A 212 1.30 -3.16 -0.07
C SER A 212 0.96 -4.09 1.08
N GLU A 213 -0.30 -4.48 1.18
CA GLU A 213 -0.86 -5.30 2.24
C GLU A 213 -1.37 -6.64 1.71
N GLY A 214 -1.42 -7.63 2.58
CA GLY A 214 -1.92 -8.96 2.29
C GLY A 214 -0.80 -10.01 2.20
N GLU A 215 -1.18 -11.27 2.35
CA GLU A 215 -0.24 -12.41 2.37
C GLU A 215 0.59 -12.56 1.09
N ILE A 216 0.20 -11.91 -0.01
CA ILE A 216 0.99 -11.86 -1.23
C ILE A 216 2.34 -11.17 -1.04
N MET A 217 2.48 -10.33 -0.01
CA MET A 217 3.74 -9.66 0.33
C MET A 217 4.72 -10.58 1.06
N ASN A 218 4.29 -11.73 1.54
CA ASN A 218 5.17 -12.69 2.19
C ASN A 218 6.03 -13.42 1.15
N SER A 219 7.31 -13.58 1.45
CA SER A 219 8.17 -14.48 0.70
C SER A 219 7.95 -15.92 1.16
N ILE A 220 8.06 -16.88 0.25
CA ILE A 220 8.05 -18.29 0.60
C ILE A 220 9.31 -18.58 1.41
N SER A 221 9.15 -18.98 2.67
CA SER A 221 10.21 -19.06 3.68
C SER A 221 11.15 -20.26 3.57
N ASN A 222 11.02 -21.11 2.55
CA ASN A 222 11.90 -22.25 2.40
C ASN A 222 13.23 -21.85 1.75
N ARG A 223 14.23 -21.54 2.57
CA ARG A 223 15.61 -21.54 2.09
C ARG A 223 15.95 -22.95 1.60
N SER A 224 16.38 -23.05 0.36
CA SER A 224 16.96 -24.31 -0.10
C SER A 224 18.26 -24.60 0.67
N THR A 225 18.59 -25.87 0.81
CA THR A 225 19.76 -26.34 1.55
C THR A 225 21.11 -25.86 0.99
N ASP A 226 21.11 -25.30 -0.22
CA ASP A 226 22.27 -24.72 -0.91
C ASP A 226 22.50 -23.22 -0.60
N GLY A 227 21.67 -22.63 0.28
CA GLY A 227 21.77 -21.22 0.65
C GLY A 227 21.16 -20.24 -0.35
N SER A 228 20.52 -20.72 -1.41
CA SER A 228 19.80 -19.87 -2.36
C SER A 228 18.67 -19.11 -1.64
N LEU A 229 18.38 -17.90 -2.13
CA LEU A 229 17.30 -17.09 -1.59
C LEU A 229 15.96 -17.80 -1.77
N PRO A 230 15.02 -17.68 -0.81
CA PRO A 230 13.69 -18.26 -0.96
C PRO A 230 13.06 -17.79 -2.27
N SER A 231 12.45 -18.69 -3.02
CA SER A 231 11.71 -18.30 -4.21
C SER A 231 10.48 -17.51 -3.80
N GLY A 232 10.44 -16.24 -4.18
CA GLY A 232 9.27 -15.38 -4.03
C GLY A 232 8.42 -15.37 -5.30
N SER A 233 7.46 -14.47 -5.33
CA SER A 233 6.62 -14.19 -6.50
C SER A 233 7.06 -12.90 -7.21
N ILE A 234 6.44 -12.62 -8.36
CA ILE A 234 6.60 -11.33 -9.05
C ILE A 234 6.04 -10.16 -8.22
N ASP A 235 5.15 -10.43 -7.28
CA ASP A 235 4.40 -9.41 -6.54
C ASP A 235 4.99 -9.09 -5.19
N ASN A 236 5.79 -9.98 -4.57
CA ASN A 236 6.46 -9.69 -3.31
C ASN A 236 7.87 -9.12 -3.50
N LEU A 237 8.51 -8.77 -2.39
CA LEU A 237 9.73 -8.01 -2.36
C LEU A 237 10.83 -8.75 -1.60
N ARG A 238 12.07 -8.38 -1.93
CA ARG A 238 13.29 -8.68 -1.17
C ARG A 238 14.08 -7.40 -0.98
N TRP A 239 14.99 -7.42 -0.03
CA TRP A 239 15.93 -6.34 0.17
C TRP A 239 17.36 -6.87 0.22
N GLU A 240 18.30 -6.00 -0.07
CA GLU A 240 19.74 -6.27 0.02
C GLU A 240 20.45 -5.05 0.58
N ILE A 241 21.29 -5.28 1.58
CA ILE A 241 22.21 -4.28 2.12
C ILE A 241 23.57 -4.48 1.48
N GLN A 242 24.08 -3.42 0.89
CA GLN A 242 25.40 -3.40 0.23
C GLN A 242 26.28 -2.31 0.81
N SER A 243 27.59 -2.52 0.67
CA SER A 243 28.63 -1.54 0.98
C SER A 243 28.47 -0.85 2.34
N PRO A 244 28.27 -1.60 3.45
CA PRO A 244 28.30 -0.99 4.77
C PRO A 244 29.69 -0.40 5.03
N ASP A 245 29.72 0.85 5.46
CA ASP A 245 30.97 1.55 5.87
C ASP A 245 30.85 1.90 7.35
N ILE A 246 31.58 1.14 8.18
CA ILE A 246 31.60 1.34 9.63
C ILE A 246 32.35 2.63 9.99
N ASN A 247 33.27 3.09 9.15
CA ASN A 247 34.04 4.32 9.46
C ASN A 247 33.15 5.56 9.28
N GLU A 248 32.30 5.57 8.26
CA GLU A 248 31.40 6.69 7.95
C GLU A 248 29.98 6.50 8.52
N GLY A 249 29.63 5.32 9.01
CA GLY A 249 28.28 5.00 9.50
C GLY A 249 27.23 4.95 8.41
N THR A 250 27.61 4.54 7.19
CA THR A 250 26.75 4.53 6.02
C THR A 250 26.60 3.14 5.40
N PHE A 251 25.54 2.96 4.62
CA PHE A 251 25.27 1.72 3.87
C PHE A 251 24.35 2.00 2.69
N SER A 252 24.22 1.05 1.77
CA SER A 252 23.27 1.11 0.67
C SER A 252 22.19 0.05 0.83
N LEU A 253 20.96 0.39 0.47
CA LEU A 253 19.81 -0.51 0.49
C LEU A 253 19.21 -0.62 -0.91
N LEU A 254 19.03 -1.85 -1.36
CA LEU A 254 18.35 -2.18 -2.60
C LEU A 254 17.01 -2.85 -2.28
N ILE A 255 15.95 -2.42 -2.93
CA ILE A 255 14.68 -3.15 -2.95
C ILE A 255 14.63 -3.95 -4.25
N ARG A 256 14.41 -5.25 -4.12
CA ARG A 256 14.48 -6.23 -5.19
C ARG A 256 13.15 -6.92 -5.39
N ARG A 257 12.90 -7.42 -6.59
CA ARG A 257 11.72 -8.23 -6.88
C ARG A 257 11.81 -9.60 -6.20
N GLY A 258 10.71 -10.09 -5.63
CA GLY A 258 10.72 -11.29 -4.82
C GLY A 258 11.14 -12.57 -5.54
N ASN A 259 10.90 -12.68 -6.84
CA ASN A 259 11.26 -13.86 -7.63
C ASN A 259 12.58 -13.73 -8.41
N ASP A 260 13.43 -12.77 -8.05
CA ASP A 260 14.77 -12.66 -8.61
C ASP A 260 15.73 -13.73 -8.02
N ASP A 261 16.88 -13.87 -8.59
CA ASP A 261 17.95 -14.72 -8.07
C ASP A 261 19.23 -13.92 -7.79
N THR A 262 20.23 -14.58 -7.21
CA THR A 262 21.49 -13.94 -6.83
C THR A 262 22.36 -13.61 -8.04
N GLU A 263 22.26 -14.38 -9.12
CA GLU A 263 23.05 -14.19 -10.34
C GLU A 263 22.46 -13.10 -11.23
N SER A 264 21.13 -12.92 -11.19
CA SER A 264 20.40 -11.94 -11.97
C SER A 264 19.43 -11.13 -11.10
N PRO A 265 19.92 -10.26 -10.20
CA PRO A 265 19.07 -9.49 -9.32
C PRO A 265 18.21 -8.49 -10.12
N ILE A 266 16.92 -8.44 -9.80
CA ILE A 266 15.99 -7.47 -10.39
C ILE A 266 15.77 -6.35 -9.38
N ILE A 267 16.53 -5.29 -9.54
CA ILE A 267 16.51 -4.12 -8.66
C ILE A 267 15.33 -3.24 -9.05
N LEU A 268 14.49 -2.92 -8.07
CA LEU A 268 13.34 -2.02 -8.21
C LEU A 268 13.71 -0.61 -7.77
N GLU A 269 14.40 -0.48 -6.64
CA GLU A 269 14.87 0.79 -6.09
C GLU A 269 16.25 0.63 -5.47
N THR A 270 17.03 1.72 -5.48
CA THR A 270 18.36 1.79 -4.88
C THR A 270 18.49 3.05 -4.05
N PHE A 271 18.85 2.90 -2.79
CA PHE A 271 19.11 3.99 -1.86
C PHE A 271 20.58 3.90 -1.41
N ASN A 272 21.37 4.88 -1.79
CA ASN A 272 22.81 4.90 -1.50
C ASN A 272 23.14 5.81 -0.32
N ASN A 273 24.21 5.49 0.39
CA ASN A 273 24.75 6.29 1.49
C ASN A 273 23.74 6.60 2.59
N LEU A 274 22.86 5.64 2.89
CA LEU A 274 21.91 5.78 4.00
C LEU A 274 22.66 5.84 5.33
N SER A 275 22.15 6.60 6.27
CA SER A 275 22.64 6.72 7.64
C SER A 275 21.53 6.44 8.66
N LEU A 276 21.91 5.96 9.84
CA LEU A 276 21.01 5.85 10.99
C LEU A 276 21.04 7.09 11.89
N ASP A 277 21.77 8.15 11.49
CA ASP A 277 21.83 9.42 12.20
C ASP A 277 20.67 10.34 11.79
N PRO A 278 19.74 10.66 12.72
CA PRO A 278 18.60 11.54 12.44
C PRO A 278 19.00 12.97 12.03
N THR A 279 20.21 13.41 12.36
CA THR A 279 20.74 14.72 11.98
C THR A 279 21.28 14.76 10.55
N SER A 280 21.61 13.58 10.00
CA SER A 280 22.12 13.45 8.63
C SER A 280 21.06 13.79 7.58
N PRO A 281 21.42 14.42 6.45
CA PRO A 281 20.54 14.55 5.30
C PRO A 281 20.16 13.20 4.69
N ASN A 282 21.01 12.18 4.87
CA ASN A 282 20.83 10.83 4.34
C ASN A 282 20.20 9.87 5.39
N TYR A 283 19.55 10.41 6.41
CA TYR A 283 18.84 9.59 7.40
C TYR A 283 17.81 8.70 6.72
N ILE A 284 17.84 7.42 7.06
CA ILE A 284 17.04 6.39 6.38
C ILE A 284 15.54 6.74 6.30
N GLU A 285 14.95 7.29 7.38
CA GLU A 285 13.55 7.69 7.37
C GLU A 285 13.28 8.91 6.49
N LYS A 286 14.24 9.83 6.33
CA LYS A 286 14.10 10.97 5.41
C LYS A 286 14.17 10.54 3.94
N VAL A 287 15.05 9.57 3.64
CA VAL A 287 15.31 9.15 2.26
C VAL A 287 14.27 8.16 1.76
N ILE A 288 13.80 7.24 2.59
CA ILE A 288 12.82 6.20 2.23
C ILE A 288 11.40 6.66 2.54
N GLY A 289 11.20 7.30 3.70
CA GLY A 289 9.92 7.67 4.28
C GLY A 289 9.49 6.76 5.41
N ASN A 290 8.64 7.28 6.30
CA ASN A 290 8.07 6.56 7.43
C ASN A 290 6.57 6.87 7.64
N GLN A 291 5.91 7.52 6.69
CA GLN A 291 4.50 7.87 6.81
C GLN A 291 3.60 6.66 6.67
N VAL A 292 2.67 6.56 7.61
CA VAL A 292 1.56 5.60 7.60
C VAL A 292 0.28 6.36 7.28
N GLN A 293 -0.46 5.85 6.30
CA GLN A 293 -1.75 6.37 5.89
C GLN A 293 -2.86 5.51 6.50
N THR A 294 -3.82 6.13 7.14
CA THR A 294 -4.99 5.46 7.73
C THR A 294 -6.26 6.24 7.39
N ILE A 295 -7.37 5.55 7.18
CA ILE A 295 -8.64 6.23 6.92
C ILE A 295 -9.30 6.57 8.24
N ASN A 296 -9.60 7.85 8.43
CA ASN A 296 -10.43 8.29 9.53
C ASN A 296 -11.91 8.21 9.12
N THR A 297 -12.63 7.32 9.80
CA THR A 297 -14.07 7.06 9.57
C THR A 297 -14.94 7.59 10.70
N THR A 298 -14.38 8.33 11.67
CA THR A 298 -15.12 8.82 12.84
C THR A 298 -15.96 10.05 12.54
N GLU A 299 -15.57 10.81 11.51
CA GLU A 299 -16.27 12.00 11.07
C GLU A 299 -17.31 11.67 9.98
N SER A 300 -18.15 12.64 9.67
CA SER A 300 -19.15 12.50 8.60
C SER A 300 -18.54 12.43 7.20
N GLU A 301 -17.40 13.07 7.01
CA GLU A 301 -16.58 13.03 5.79
C GLU A 301 -15.31 12.24 6.11
N PHE A 302 -15.10 11.15 5.38
CA PHE A 302 -13.90 10.33 5.53
C PHE A 302 -12.72 11.05 4.92
N TYR A 303 -11.56 10.90 5.55
CA TYR A 303 -10.29 11.45 5.06
C TYR A 303 -9.12 10.55 5.42
N VAL A 304 -7.98 10.77 4.76
CA VAL A 304 -6.74 10.02 5.04
C VAL A 304 -5.92 10.77 6.10
N ASP A 305 -5.70 10.10 7.21
CA ASP A 305 -4.84 10.57 8.29
C ASP A 305 -3.39 10.12 8.05
N LEU A 306 -2.44 11.01 8.32
CA LEU A 306 -1.02 10.78 8.09
C LEU A 306 -0.29 10.80 9.42
N THR A 307 0.40 9.69 9.75
CA THR A 307 1.31 9.62 10.88
C THR A 307 2.73 9.35 10.39
N GLY A 308 3.73 9.85 11.11
CA GLY A 308 5.13 9.80 10.67
C GLY A 308 5.64 11.15 10.16
N ASN A 309 6.95 11.36 10.28
CA ASN A 309 7.57 12.68 10.06
C ASN A 309 8.03 12.91 8.61
N TYR A 310 8.22 11.84 7.85
CA TYR A 310 8.83 11.92 6.52
C TYR A 310 7.96 11.23 5.49
N ALA A 311 7.62 11.98 4.42
CA ALA A 311 6.83 11.46 3.30
C ALA A 311 7.51 10.26 2.65
N ASN A 312 6.71 9.25 2.29
CA ASN A 312 7.23 8.06 1.60
C ASN A 312 7.76 8.43 0.21
N GLN A 313 9.06 8.22 0.01
CA GLN A 313 9.74 8.39 -1.28
C GLN A 313 9.80 7.06 -2.04
N SER A 314 9.92 5.95 -1.31
CA SER A 314 9.83 4.62 -1.90
C SER A 314 8.39 4.32 -2.34
N GLN A 315 8.26 3.61 -3.46
CA GLN A 315 6.97 3.10 -3.96
C GLN A 315 6.60 1.73 -3.37
N TYR A 316 7.52 1.08 -2.65
CA TYR A 316 7.37 -0.30 -2.20
C TYR A 316 7.39 -0.46 -0.69
N VAL A 317 8.23 0.33 -0.01
CA VAL A 317 8.50 0.15 1.42
C VAL A 317 8.52 1.48 2.17
N ARG A 318 8.39 1.40 3.49
CA ARG A 318 8.68 2.49 4.42
C ARG A 318 9.50 1.99 5.58
N VAL A 319 10.17 2.89 6.28
CA VAL A 319 10.86 2.56 7.53
C VAL A 319 9.83 2.52 8.66
N LYS A 320 9.68 1.38 9.29
CA LYS A 320 8.80 1.22 10.46
C LYS A 320 9.43 1.74 11.74
N SER A 321 10.71 1.45 11.91
CA SER A 321 11.48 1.90 13.08
C SER A 321 12.98 1.80 12.83
N VAL A 322 13.75 2.66 13.51
CA VAL A 322 15.19 2.55 13.67
C VAL A 322 15.46 2.19 15.12
N ALA A 323 16.15 1.06 15.35
CA ALA A 323 16.32 0.52 16.70
C ALA A 323 17.26 1.38 17.54
N THR A 324 18.39 1.80 16.94
CA THR A 324 19.39 2.63 17.62
C THR A 324 19.80 3.80 16.71
N PRO A 325 19.19 4.98 16.87
CA PRO A 325 19.66 6.17 16.17
C PRO A 325 21.09 6.53 16.54
N THR A 326 21.93 6.78 15.55
CA THR A 326 23.38 7.02 15.73
C THR A 326 23.70 8.52 15.69
N TYR A 327 23.22 9.28 16.66
CA TYR A 327 23.39 10.74 16.71
C TYR A 327 24.86 11.16 16.63
N GLU A 328 25.20 11.98 15.60
CA GLU A 328 26.56 12.41 15.36
C GLU A 328 27.52 11.21 15.39
N TYR A 329 27.40 10.33 14.39
CA TYR A 329 28.08 9.03 14.34
C TYR A 329 29.58 9.11 14.62
N LEU A 330 30.25 10.14 14.11
CA LEU A 330 31.66 10.39 14.34
C LEU A 330 31.90 11.25 15.59
N ASP A 331 33.02 11.04 16.25
CA ASP A 331 33.45 11.88 17.33
C ASP A 331 34.20 13.15 16.81
N ASN A 332 34.71 13.98 17.72
CA ASN A 332 35.40 15.22 17.37
C ASN A 332 36.75 15.00 16.68
N THR A 333 37.28 13.78 16.67
CA THR A 333 38.55 13.42 15.98
C THR A 333 38.27 12.81 14.60
N GLY A 334 36.98 12.54 14.29
CA GLY A 334 36.58 11.93 13.04
C GLY A 334 36.51 10.40 13.11
N ASP A 335 36.65 9.83 14.31
CA ASP A 335 36.55 8.39 14.51
C ASP A 335 35.10 7.97 14.84
N PRO A 336 34.66 6.77 14.42
CA PRO A 336 33.32 6.27 14.75
C PRO A 336 33.17 6.03 16.24
N LYS A 337 32.09 6.53 16.83
CA LYS A 337 31.74 6.28 18.24
C LYS A 337 31.51 4.78 18.47
N THR A 338 32.27 4.17 19.33
CA THR A 338 32.25 2.71 19.58
C THR A 338 30.86 2.17 19.97
N GLY A 339 30.02 3.00 20.62
CA GLY A 339 28.65 2.62 20.96
C GLY A 339 27.69 2.55 19.76
N PHE A 340 28.08 3.02 18.58
CA PHE A 340 27.25 3.05 17.38
C PHE A 340 27.70 2.10 16.27
N THR A 341 28.96 1.67 16.29
CA THR A 341 29.53 0.81 15.23
C THR A 341 28.74 -0.49 15.05
N GLY A 342 28.29 -1.12 16.15
CA GLY A 342 27.48 -2.32 16.13
C GLY A 342 26.04 -2.11 15.61
N SER A 343 25.57 -0.88 15.48
CA SER A 343 24.22 -0.57 14.95
C SER A 343 24.18 -0.49 13.43
N ILE A 344 25.34 -0.38 12.78
CA ILE A 344 25.41 -0.32 11.32
C ILE A 344 25.13 -1.72 10.75
N PRO A 345 24.18 -1.86 9.82
CA PRO A 345 23.83 -3.17 9.28
C PRO A 345 24.99 -3.77 8.46
N ILE A 346 25.12 -5.09 8.49
CA ILE A 346 26.09 -5.79 7.64
C ILE A 346 25.52 -6.06 6.24
N ALA A 347 26.40 -6.31 5.28
CA ALA A 347 26.01 -6.74 3.93
C ALA A 347 25.24 -8.06 4.01
N SER A 348 23.99 -8.04 3.55
CA SER A 348 23.06 -9.15 3.71
C SER A 348 21.84 -9.00 2.80
N THR A 349 21.09 -10.07 2.65
CA THR A 349 19.82 -10.08 1.92
C THR A 349 18.71 -10.66 2.80
N GLY A 350 17.49 -10.21 2.56
CA GLY A 350 16.33 -10.70 3.29
C GLY A 350 15.03 -10.56 2.53
N SER A 351 13.98 -11.05 3.17
CA SER A 351 12.61 -11.02 2.66
C SER A 351 11.66 -10.44 3.71
N PHE A 352 10.43 -10.16 3.27
CA PHE A 352 9.37 -9.62 4.12
C PHE A 352 8.43 -10.75 4.55
N GLU A 353 7.91 -10.67 5.77
CA GLU A 353 7.06 -11.69 6.40
C GLU A 353 5.98 -11.04 7.27
N GLY A 354 5.01 -11.85 7.74
CA GLY A 354 4.02 -11.44 8.73
C GLY A 354 2.77 -10.74 8.18
N ALA A 355 2.68 -10.53 6.86
CA ALA A 355 1.46 -9.99 6.26
C ALA A 355 0.31 -11.00 6.34
N THR A 356 -0.89 -10.50 6.58
CA THR A 356 -2.14 -11.29 6.60
C THR A 356 -3.15 -10.68 5.64
N GLY A 357 -4.12 -11.48 5.23
CA GLY A 357 -5.18 -11.09 4.30
C GLY A 357 -5.02 -11.77 2.95
N THR A 358 -6.04 -12.57 2.59
CA THR A 358 -6.04 -13.37 1.37
C THR A 358 -6.91 -12.73 0.30
N ASN A 359 -6.30 -12.38 -0.83
CA ASN A 359 -7.00 -11.86 -2.01
C ASN A 359 -7.33 -12.93 -3.05
N ILE A 360 -6.93 -14.17 -2.82
CA ILE A 360 -7.04 -15.20 -3.85
C ILE A 360 -8.51 -15.60 -3.98
N PRO A 361 -9.10 -15.45 -5.16
CA PRO A 361 -10.44 -15.92 -5.41
C PRO A 361 -10.56 -17.41 -5.11
N GLY A 362 -11.55 -17.77 -4.31
CA GLY A 362 -11.90 -19.17 -4.16
C GLY A 362 -12.19 -19.82 -5.53
N PRO A 363 -12.08 -21.15 -5.66
CA PRO A 363 -12.18 -21.85 -6.94
C PRO A 363 -13.59 -21.88 -7.54
N SER A 364 -14.54 -21.13 -7.04
CA SER A 364 -15.92 -21.17 -7.49
C SER A 364 -16.17 -20.30 -8.71
N ALA A 365 -16.80 -20.88 -9.70
CA ALA A 365 -17.48 -20.29 -10.85
C ALA A 365 -16.63 -19.65 -11.96
N GLY A 366 -15.33 -19.92 -12.03
CA GLY A 366 -14.47 -19.32 -13.07
C GLY A 366 -14.09 -17.87 -12.72
N ALA A 367 -12.82 -17.62 -12.54
CA ALA A 367 -12.31 -16.36 -12.03
C ALA A 367 -12.58 -15.13 -12.93
N GLY A 368 -13.00 -15.36 -14.19
CA GLY A 368 -13.48 -14.28 -15.07
C GLY A 368 -14.85 -13.72 -14.69
N LYS A 369 -15.55 -14.35 -13.75
CA LYS A 369 -16.89 -13.96 -13.27
C LYS A 369 -16.90 -13.67 -11.76
N TYR A 370 -15.79 -13.23 -11.21
CA TYR A 370 -15.66 -12.94 -9.77
C TYR A 370 -16.74 -11.97 -9.26
N TYR A 371 -17.20 -11.06 -10.12
CA TYR A 371 -18.24 -10.08 -9.81
C TYR A 371 -19.60 -10.71 -9.48
N GLU A 372 -19.95 -11.87 -10.07
CA GLU A 372 -21.22 -12.57 -9.79
C GLU A 372 -21.29 -13.07 -8.34
N THR A 373 -20.17 -13.24 -7.69
CA THR A 373 -20.06 -13.80 -6.34
C THR A 373 -19.86 -12.76 -5.25
N ILE A 374 -19.74 -11.47 -5.60
CA ILE A 374 -19.72 -10.37 -4.63
C ILE A 374 -21.11 -10.23 -4.01
N ASN A 375 -21.25 -10.61 -2.73
CA ASN A 375 -22.51 -10.54 -2.00
C ASN A 375 -22.28 -10.24 -0.51
N ASN A 376 -23.36 -10.11 0.29
CA ASN A 376 -23.28 -9.71 1.69
C ASN A 376 -22.94 -10.86 2.67
N THR A 377 -22.88 -12.09 2.21
CA THR A 377 -22.73 -13.27 3.07
C THR A 377 -21.54 -14.16 2.71
N ASN A 378 -21.16 -14.19 1.44
CA ASN A 378 -20.07 -15.03 0.93
C ASN A 378 -18.87 -14.18 0.59
N ASN A 379 -17.81 -14.37 1.34
CA ASN A 379 -16.52 -13.80 1.06
C ASN A 379 -15.81 -14.60 -0.07
N THR A 380 -16.45 -14.70 -1.21
CA THR A 380 -15.88 -15.33 -2.41
C THR A 380 -14.96 -14.31 -3.04
N GLN A 381 -13.76 -14.69 -3.41
CA GLN A 381 -12.75 -13.77 -3.94
C GLN A 381 -12.18 -12.77 -2.90
N GLY A 382 -12.48 -12.95 -1.62
CA GLY A 382 -12.11 -11.98 -0.60
C GLY A 382 -12.89 -10.65 -0.69
N LEU A 383 -14.06 -10.63 -1.36
CA LEU A 383 -14.86 -9.42 -1.53
C LEU A 383 -16.29 -9.61 -1.04
N VAL A 384 -16.76 -8.64 -0.27
CA VAL A 384 -18.14 -8.47 0.15
C VAL A 384 -18.64 -7.13 -0.36
N SER A 385 -19.91 -7.02 -0.72
CA SER A 385 -20.41 -5.79 -1.34
C SER A 385 -20.27 -4.56 -0.41
N SER A 386 -20.34 -4.74 0.91
CA SER A 386 -20.15 -3.67 1.89
C SER A 386 -18.73 -3.08 1.89
N ASP A 387 -17.73 -3.82 1.43
CA ASP A 387 -16.33 -3.37 1.43
C ASP A 387 -16.10 -2.20 0.47
N TYR A 388 -16.95 -2.07 -0.55
CA TYR A 388 -16.92 -0.91 -1.45
C TYR A 388 -17.39 0.39 -0.80
N THR A 389 -18.13 0.30 0.31
CA THR A 389 -18.74 1.49 0.95
C THR A 389 -17.69 2.47 1.44
N THR A 390 -16.63 1.99 2.09
CA THR A 390 -15.55 2.84 2.61
C THR A 390 -14.88 3.61 1.49
N ALA A 391 -14.47 2.91 0.42
CA ALA A 391 -13.81 3.54 -0.74
C ALA A 391 -14.71 4.57 -1.44
N ILE A 392 -16.01 4.26 -1.63
CA ILE A 392 -16.98 5.17 -2.23
C ILE A 392 -17.18 6.41 -1.34
N THR A 393 -17.25 6.23 -0.01
CA THR A 393 -17.44 7.34 0.94
C THR A 393 -16.19 8.21 1.04
N LEU A 394 -15.00 7.60 1.09
CA LEU A 394 -13.73 8.33 1.10
C LEU A 394 -13.57 9.19 -0.16
N LEU A 395 -13.83 8.62 -1.34
CA LEU A 395 -13.75 9.34 -2.61
C LEU A 395 -14.89 10.37 -2.79
N ALA A 396 -15.88 10.43 -1.90
CA ALA A 396 -16.86 11.52 -1.88
C ALA A 396 -16.25 12.84 -1.35
N ASN A 397 -15.14 12.80 -0.61
CA ASN A 397 -14.44 13.98 -0.11
C ASN A 397 -13.72 14.71 -1.29
N LYS A 398 -14.31 15.82 -1.73
CA LYS A 398 -13.78 16.62 -2.86
C LYS A 398 -12.59 17.50 -2.47
N GLU A 399 -12.39 17.76 -1.18
CA GLU A 399 -11.25 18.55 -0.70
C GLU A 399 -9.95 17.78 -0.82
N GLU A 400 -10.02 16.44 -0.69
CA GLU A 400 -8.86 15.56 -0.71
C GLU A 400 -8.63 14.92 -2.08
N PHE A 401 -9.72 14.52 -2.77
CA PHE A 401 -9.64 13.81 -4.05
C PHE A 401 -10.36 14.55 -5.17
N ARG A 402 -9.64 14.89 -6.23
CA ARG A 402 -10.20 15.54 -7.43
C ARG A 402 -10.06 14.63 -8.65
N TYR A 403 -11.17 14.25 -9.27
CA TYR A 403 -11.21 13.42 -10.48
C TYR A 403 -12.41 13.78 -11.36
N SER A 404 -12.25 13.62 -12.69
CA SER A 404 -13.28 14.02 -13.64
C SER A 404 -14.41 13.02 -13.77
N TYR A 405 -14.11 11.72 -13.66
CA TYR A 405 -15.11 10.64 -13.68
C TYR A 405 -14.66 9.44 -12.86
N ILE A 406 -15.63 8.65 -12.43
CA ILE A 406 -15.42 7.51 -11.55
C ILE A 406 -16.16 6.28 -12.07
N THR A 407 -15.56 5.11 -11.91
CA THR A 407 -16.14 3.82 -12.26
C THR A 407 -15.82 2.76 -11.21
N VAL A 408 -16.69 1.77 -11.11
CA VAL A 408 -16.56 0.59 -10.22
C VAL A 408 -16.77 -0.69 -11.06
N PRO A 409 -15.78 -1.06 -11.90
CA PRO A 409 -15.93 -2.19 -12.80
C PRO A 409 -16.21 -3.50 -12.05
N GLY A 410 -17.30 -4.17 -12.42
CA GLY A 410 -17.74 -5.41 -11.78
C GLY A 410 -18.88 -5.25 -10.78
N LEU A 411 -19.25 -4.03 -10.38
CA LEU A 411 -20.52 -3.81 -9.69
C LEU A 411 -21.64 -3.56 -10.70
N ILE A 412 -22.68 -4.38 -10.64
CA ILE A 412 -23.84 -4.37 -11.56
C ILE A 412 -25.08 -3.89 -10.82
N LYS A 413 -25.81 -2.93 -11.38
CA LYS A 413 -26.95 -2.28 -10.69
C LYS A 413 -28.10 -3.23 -10.41
N ASP A 414 -28.37 -4.17 -11.31
CA ASP A 414 -29.44 -5.16 -11.16
C ASP A 414 -29.17 -6.17 -10.02
N PHE A 415 -27.92 -6.40 -9.66
CA PHE A 415 -27.61 -7.28 -8.55
C PHE A 415 -28.00 -6.64 -7.21
N ALA A 416 -28.96 -7.27 -6.52
CA ALA A 416 -29.49 -6.75 -5.25
C ALA A 416 -28.41 -6.42 -4.22
N THR A 417 -27.31 -7.20 -4.20
CA THR A 417 -26.17 -7.00 -3.30
C THR A 417 -25.27 -5.83 -3.71
N HIS A 418 -25.28 -5.39 -4.98
CA HIS A 418 -24.49 -4.27 -5.48
C HIS A 418 -25.25 -2.95 -5.48
N THR A 419 -26.58 -3.01 -5.48
CA THR A 419 -27.46 -1.84 -5.67
C THR A 419 -27.20 -0.72 -4.69
N SER A 420 -26.92 -1.01 -3.41
CA SER A 420 -26.66 0.01 -2.39
C SER A 420 -25.40 0.81 -2.69
N ASN A 421 -24.30 0.15 -3.06
CA ASN A 421 -23.03 0.79 -3.38
C ASN A 421 -23.11 1.65 -4.64
N ILE A 422 -23.78 1.14 -5.69
CA ILE A 422 -24.00 1.92 -6.90
C ILE A 422 -24.91 3.12 -6.61
N SER A 423 -25.91 2.98 -5.76
CA SER A 423 -26.77 4.09 -5.35
C SER A 423 -26.00 5.15 -4.56
N SER A 424 -25.10 4.73 -3.66
CA SER A 424 -24.19 5.63 -2.96
C SER A 424 -23.25 6.36 -3.91
N LEU A 425 -22.65 5.65 -4.87
CA LEU A 425 -21.78 6.24 -5.90
C LEU A 425 -22.53 7.30 -6.71
N MET A 426 -23.77 7.02 -7.14
CA MET A 426 -24.59 7.96 -7.87
C MET A 426 -24.95 9.20 -7.03
N ALA A 427 -25.27 9.01 -5.75
CA ALA A 427 -25.58 10.09 -4.82
C ALA A 427 -24.35 10.97 -4.55
N ASN A 428 -23.19 10.35 -4.29
CA ASN A 428 -21.94 11.05 -4.06
C ASN A 428 -21.51 11.89 -5.27
N SER A 429 -21.61 11.33 -6.49
CA SER A 429 -21.29 12.09 -7.71
C SER A 429 -22.22 13.30 -7.90
N GLN A 430 -23.50 13.17 -7.54
CA GLN A 430 -24.44 14.27 -7.57
C GLN A 430 -24.16 15.32 -6.49
N GLN A 431 -23.82 14.91 -5.30
CA GLN A 431 -23.53 15.78 -4.15
C GLN A 431 -22.22 16.57 -4.40
N ARG A 432 -21.17 15.89 -4.83
CA ARG A 432 -19.91 16.53 -5.23
C ARG A 432 -20.12 17.58 -6.32
N GLY A 433 -20.83 17.21 -7.37
CA GLY A 433 -21.15 18.10 -8.51
C GLY A 433 -19.98 18.40 -9.44
N ASP A 434 -18.82 17.76 -9.22
CA ASP A 434 -17.56 17.94 -9.96
C ASP A 434 -17.08 16.66 -10.69
N THR A 435 -17.85 15.59 -10.67
CA THR A 435 -17.51 14.28 -11.27
C THR A 435 -18.70 13.66 -11.98
N LEU A 436 -18.43 12.72 -12.90
CA LEU A 436 -19.41 11.90 -13.60
C LEU A 436 -19.20 10.42 -13.25
N ALA A 437 -20.23 9.73 -12.71
CA ALA A 437 -20.18 8.29 -12.50
C ALA A 437 -20.51 7.52 -13.77
N ILE A 438 -19.75 6.48 -14.06
CA ILE A 438 -20.00 5.51 -15.13
C ILE A 438 -20.37 4.19 -14.47
N ILE A 439 -21.59 3.69 -14.71
CA ILE A 439 -22.13 2.49 -14.07
C ILE A 439 -22.58 1.45 -15.10
N ASP A 440 -22.60 0.20 -14.66
CA ASP A 440 -23.21 -0.91 -15.40
C ASP A 440 -24.58 -1.22 -14.84
N LEU A 441 -25.58 -1.35 -15.72
CA LEU A 441 -26.98 -1.56 -15.33
C LEU A 441 -27.29 -3.04 -15.14
N GLU A 442 -26.83 -3.87 -16.06
CA GLU A 442 -27.22 -5.27 -16.20
C GLU A 442 -26.02 -6.18 -16.43
N ASP A 443 -26.21 -7.43 -16.11
CA ASP A 443 -25.20 -8.48 -16.29
C ASP A 443 -24.99 -8.86 -17.76
N TYR A 444 -23.98 -9.70 -17.97
CA TYR A 444 -23.65 -10.31 -19.26
C TYR A 444 -24.85 -11.14 -19.79
N GLN A 445 -25.14 -10.99 -21.08
CA GLN A 445 -26.27 -11.61 -21.78
C GLN A 445 -27.68 -11.09 -21.42
N SER A 446 -27.79 -9.99 -20.71
CA SER A 446 -29.09 -9.37 -20.43
C SER A 446 -29.78 -8.86 -21.70
N THR A 447 -31.08 -8.81 -21.64
CA THR A 447 -31.91 -8.37 -22.76
C THR A 447 -32.00 -6.84 -22.86
N LEU A 448 -32.34 -6.34 -24.03
CA LEU A 448 -32.60 -4.91 -24.24
C LEU A 448 -33.70 -4.37 -23.31
N LEU A 449 -34.71 -5.18 -23.02
CA LEU A 449 -35.83 -4.78 -22.18
C LEU A 449 -35.39 -4.60 -20.72
N GLU A 450 -34.61 -5.52 -20.18
CA GLU A 450 -34.09 -5.44 -18.82
C GLU A 450 -33.26 -4.15 -18.66
N VAL A 451 -32.27 -3.92 -19.52
CA VAL A 451 -31.43 -2.73 -19.50
C VAL A 451 -32.25 -1.44 -19.58
N THR A 452 -33.23 -1.38 -20.47
CA THR A 452 -34.07 -0.17 -20.61
C THR A 452 -35.01 0.04 -19.43
N ASN A 453 -35.46 -1.04 -18.78
CA ASN A 453 -36.27 -0.93 -17.58
C ASN A 453 -35.46 -0.47 -16.39
N GLU A 454 -34.25 -1.04 -16.19
CA GLU A 454 -33.36 -0.61 -15.10
C GLU A 454 -32.94 0.84 -15.28
N ALA A 455 -32.58 1.27 -16.48
CA ALA A 455 -32.26 2.68 -16.76
C ALA A 455 -33.41 3.65 -16.41
N LYS A 456 -34.67 3.24 -16.62
CA LYS A 456 -35.83 4.06 -16.28
C LYS A 456 -36.05 4.24 -14.77
N THR A 457 -35.41 3.45 -13.91
CA THR A 457 -35.47 3.64 -12.45
C THR A 457 -34.64 4.86 -12.01
N ILE A 458 -33.62 5.22 -12.77
CA ILE A 458 -32.63 6.25 -12.42
C ILE A 458 -33.02 7.62 -13.01
N ASN A 459 -32.82 8.68 -12.24
CA ASN A 459 -32.98 10.07 -12.69
C ASN A 459 -31.83 10.94 -12.16
N ASN A 460 -30.66 10.84 -12.79
CA ASN A 460 -29.46 11.55 -12.36
C ASN A 460 -28.67 12.04 -13.57
N SER A 461 -28.28 13.31 -13.56
CA SER A 461 -27.48 13.89 -14.64
C SER A 461 -25.95 13.78 -14.43
N TYR A 462 -25.51 13.29 -13.30
CA TYR A 462 -24.12 12.98 -12.98
C TYR A 462 -23.76 11.52 -13.18
N VAL A 463 -24.63 10.77 -13.86
CA VAL A 463 -24.44 9.34 -14.10
C VAL A 463 -24.65 9.02 -15.57
N ALA A 464 -23.80 8.17 -16.11
CA ALA A 464 -23.92 7.63 -17.47
C ALA A 464 -23.84 6.10 -17.45
N ALA A 465 -24.60 5.47 -18.34
CA ALA A 465 -24.54 4.02 -18.54
C ALA A 465 -24.40 3.69 -20.03
N TYR A 466 -23.77 2.55 -20.29
CA TYR A 466 -23.45 2.08 -21.63
C TYR A 466 -23.84 0.59 -21.76
N TRP A 467 -24.18 0.18 -22.97
CA TRP A 467 -24.56 -1.22 -23.25
C TRP A 467 -24.36 -1.53 -24.74
N PRO A 468 -24.03 -2.76 -25.12
CA PRO A 468 -23.86 -3.98 -24.34
C PRO A 468 -22.46 -4.15 -23.77
N TRP A 469 -22.21 -5.30 -23.12
CA TRP A 469 -20.88 -5.77 -22.75
C TRP A 469 -20.00 -5.91 -23.99
N VAL A 470 -18.69 -5.85 -23.81
CA VAL A 470 -17.72 -5.90 -24.89
C VAL A 470 -16.62 -6.92 -24.63
N GLN A 471 -16.11 -7.53 -25.69
CA GLN A 471 -15.00 -8.45 -25.61
C GLN A 471 -13.69 -7.73 -25.96
N THR A 472 -12.71 -7.86 -25.11
CA THR A 472 -11.36 -7.33 -25.31
C THR A 472 -10.31 -8.40 -25.05
N LEU A 473 -9.06 -8.13 -25.42
CA LEU A 473 -7.93 -8.94 -24.98
C LEU A 473 -7.51 -8.47 -23.58
N ASP A 474 -7.36 -9.41 -22.68
CA ASP A 474 -6.66 -9.18 -21.43
C ASP A 474 -5.18 -8.89 -21.73
N PRO A 475 -4.65 -7.72 -21.40
CA PRO A 475 -3.30 -7.31 -21.77
C PRO A 475 -2.20 -8.18 -21.16
N SER A 476 -2.51 -8.83 -20.04
CA SER A 476 -1.53 -9.61 -19.27
C SER A 476 -1.52 -11.09 -19.64
N THR A 477 -2.69 -11.64 -19.99
CA THR A 477 -2.84 -13.07 -20.30
C THR A 477 -3.00 -13.36 -21.79
N GLY A 478 -3.35 -12.34 -22.59
CA GLY A 478 -3.70 -12.49 -24.01
C GLY A 478 -5.04 -13.20 -24.25
N GLN A 479 -5.80 -13.50 -23.20
CA GLN A 479 -7.09 -14.16 -23.32
C GLN A 479 -8.18 -13.18 -23.76
N GLN A 480 -9.16 -13.69 -24.50
CA GLN A 480 -10.35 -12.91 -24.86
C GLN A 480 -11.36 -12.97 -23.72
N VAL A 481 -11.66 -11.82 -23.13
CA VAL A 481 -12.58 -11.71 -22.00
C VAL A 481 -13.71 -10.74 -22.31
N PHE A 482 -14.93 -11.08 -21.87
CA PHE A 482 -16.03 -10.14 -21.85
C PHE A 482 -15.97 -9.29 -20.58
N VAL A 483 -16.09 -7.99 -20.75
CA VAL A 483 -16.05 -7.01 -19.67
C VAL A 483 -17.27 -6.10 -19.75
N PRO A 484 -17.76 -5.59 -18.60
CA PRO A 484 -18.82 -4.59 -18.60
C PRO A 484 -18.31 -3.30 -19.24
N ALA A 485 -19.23 -2.52 -19.78
CA ALA A 485 -18.87 -1.31 -20.53
C ALA A 485 -18.06 -0.32 -19.69
N SER A 486 -18.36 -0.19 -18.39
CA SER A 486 -17.65 0.70 -17.47
C SER A 486 -16.14 0.45 -17.38
N THR A 487 -15.68 -0.77 -17.70
CA THR A 487 -14.26 -1.13 -17.74
C THR A 487 -13.50 -0.39 -18.84
N LEU A 488 -14.12 -0.17 -20.01
CA LEU A 488 -13.45 0.42 -21.16
C LEU A 488 -13.87 1.85 -21.48
N ILE A 489 -15.01 2.32 -20.98
CA ILE A 489 -15.45 3.70 -21.21
C ILE A 489 -14.46 4.76 -20.71
N PRO A 490 -13.72 4.56 -19.58
CA PRO A 490 -12.64 5.46 -19.21
C PRO A 490 -11.61 5.71 -20.32
N SER A 491 -11.31 4.71 -21.15
CA SER A 491 -10.40 4.86 -22.28
C SER A 491 -10.98 5.75 -23.40
N VAL A 492 -12.28 5.67 -23.64
CA VAL A 492 -12.96 6.54 -24.62
C VAL A 492 -12.94 7.99 -24.17
N PHE A 493 -13.12 8.23 -22.87
CA PHE A 493 -13.03 9.58 -22.31
C PHE A 493 -11.60 10.10 -22.34
N ALA A 494 -10.61 9.27 -21.96
CA ALA A 494 -9.19 9.62 -22.03
C ALA A 494 -8.77 10.01 -23.46
N PHE A 495 -9.16 9.22 -24.45
CA PHE A 495 -8.90 9.53 -25.85
C PHE A 495 -9.55 10.85 -26.29
N ASN A 496 -10.83 11.08 -25.92
CA ASN A 496 -11.50 12.33 -26.22
C ASN A 496 -10.79 13.53 -25.59
N ASP A 497 -10.37 13.40 -24.33
CA ASP A 497 -9.74 14.48 -23.56
C ASP A 497 -8.31 14.76 -24.05
N ALA A 498 -7.61 13.76 -24.55
CA ALA A 498 -6.28 13.92 -25.17
C ALA A 498 -6.35 14.49 -26.59
N ALA A 499 -7.39 14.14 -27.37
CA ALA A 499 -7.54 14.54 -28.77
C ALA A 499 -8.29 15.87 -28.95
N ALA A 500 -9.04 16.32 -27.92
CA ALA A 500 -9.89 17.49 -27.95
C ALA A 500 -10.05 18.04 -26.52
N GLU A 501 -11.12 18.79 -26.29
CA GLU A 501 -11.42 19.32 -24.96
C GLU A 501 -12.39 18.40 -24.18
N VAL A 502 -12.34 18.46 -22.86
CA VAL A 502 -13.15 17.61 -21.96
C VAL A 502 -14.66 17.74 -22.19
N TRP A 503 -15.12 18.87 -22.73
CA TRP A 503 -16.53 19.11 -23.07
C TRP A 503 -16.93 18.71 -24.49
N PHE A 504 -16.05 18.07 -25.25
CA PHE A 504 -16.46 17.41 -26.49
C PHE A 504 -17.18 16.10 -26.19
N ALA A 505 -18.02 15.67 -27.14
CA ALA A 505 -18.77 14.42 -26.95
C ALA A 505 -17.84 13.20 -27.12
N PRO A 506 -17.65 12.36 -26.09
CA PRO A 506 -16.88 11.11 -26.17
C PRO A 506 -17.73 10.03 -26.87
N ALA A 507 -18.15 10.29 -28.09
CA ALA A 507 -19.02 9.43 -28.87
C ALA A 507 -18.89 9.73 -30.38
N GLY A 508 -19.45 8.83 -31.19
CA GLY A 508 -19.43 8.93 -32.64
C GLY A 508 -18.14 8.42 -33.26
N THR A 509 -18.07 8.42 -34.57
CA THR A 509 -16.99 7.79 -35.33
C THR A 509 -15.63 8.48 -35.17
N ALA A 510 -15.61 9.75 -34.78
CA ALA A 510 -14.37 10.48 -34.58
C ALA A 510 -13.73 10.30 -33.18
N ARG A 511 -14.54 10.18 -32.13
CA ARG A 511 -14.07 10.20 -30.73
C ARG A 511 -14.61 9.08 -29.86
N GLY A 512 -15.58 8.30 -30.36
CA GLY A 512 -16.18 7.18 -29.61
C GLY A 512 -15.64 5.81 -30.00
N GLY A 513 -14.57 5.74 -30.79
CA GLY A 513 -13.97 4.47 -31.21
C GLY A 513 -13.38 3.70 -30.05
N MET A 514 -13.50 2.36 -30.10
CA MET A 514 -12.97 1.42 -29.10
C MET A 514 -12.01 0.44 -29.78
N PRO A 515 -10.78 0.83 -30.08
CA PRO A 515 -9.88 0.04 -30.93
C PRO A 515 -9.41 -1.27 -30.28
N THR A 516 -9.42 -1.35 -28.96
CA THR A 516 -9.05 -2.56 -28.20
C THR A 516 -10.17 -3.59 -28.08
N VAL A 517 -11.40 -3.23 -28.54
CA VAL A 517 -12.56 -4.10 -28.46
C VAL A 517 -12.64 -4.96 -29.72
N LEU A 518 -12.70 -6.28 -29.50
CA LEU A 518 -12.80 -7.28 -30.59
C LEU A 518 -14.23 -7.37 -31.12
N ARG A 519 -15.20 -7.39 -30.24
CA ARG A 519 -16.62 -7.43 -30.58
C ARG A 519 -17.49 -6.95 -29.41
N ALA A 520 -18.66 -6.40 -29.74
CA ALA A 520 -19.73 -6.25 -28.77
C ALA A 520 -20.43 -7.60 -28.54
N GLU A 521 -20.93 -7.83 -27.34
CA GLU A 521 -21.71 -9.03 -26.99
C GLU A 521 -22.88 -9.23 -27.97
N ARG A 522 -23.52 -8.13 -28.33
CA ARG A 522 -24.68 -8.13 -29.23
C ARG A 522 -24.54 -7.07 -30.32
N LYS A 523 -24.87 -7.44 -31.54
CA LYS A 523 -24.97 -6.48 -32.65
C LYS A 523 -26.29 -5.73 -32.58
N LEU A 524 -26.23 -4.41 -32.44
CA LEU A 524 -27.42 -3.55 -32.31
C LEU A 524 -27.94 -3.12 -33.67
N THR A 525 -29.24 -3.34 -33.90
CA THR A 525 -29.96 -2.74 -35.03
C THR A 525 -30.23 -1.26 -34.77
N LYS A 526 -30.68 -0.52 -35.81
CA LYS A 526 -31.08 0.87 -35.63
C LYS A 526 -32.19 1.02 -34.57
N THR A 527 -33.19 0.16 -34.62
CA THR A 527 -34.30 0.16 -33.65
C THR A 527 -33.81 -0.07 -32.22
N ASN A 528 -32.90 -1.04 -32.02
CA ASN A 528 -32.31 -1.27 -30.69
C ASN A 528 -31.59 -0.03 -30.16
N ARG A 529 -30.81 0.65 -31.01
CA ARG A 529 -30.12 1.89 -30.62
C ARG A 529 -31.10 3.02 -30.28
N ASP A 530 -32.19 3.14 -31.05
CA ASP A 530 -33.24 4.14 -30.82
C ASP A 530 -33.95 3.89 -29.47
N ASP A 531 -34.20 2.64 -29.11
CA ASP A 531 -34.84 2.27 -27.85
C ASP A 531 -33.90 2.51 -26.66
N LEU A 532 -32.62 2.11 -26.74
CA LEU A 532 -31.60 2.46 -25.74
C LEU A 532 -31.50 3.97 -25.54
N TYR A 533 -31.44 4.71 -26.64
CA TYR A 533 -31.30 6.17 -26.59
C TYR A 533 -32.53 6.85 -25.97
N LYS A 534 -33.74 6.33 -26.20
CA LYS A 534 -34.97 6.78 -25.50
C LYS A 534 -34.93 6.50 -24.00
N ALA A 535 -34.28 5.40 -23.60
CA ALA A 535 -34.08 5.05 -22.20
C ALA A 535 -32.87 5.75 -21.56
N ASN A 536 -32.17 6.62 -22.28
CA ASN A 536 -30.94 7.32 -21.86
C ASN A 536 -29.72 6.40 -21.63
N VAL A 537 -29.68 5.24 -22.24
CA VAL A 537 -28.53 4.33 -22.26
C VAL A 537 -27.74 4.60 -23.55
N ASN A 538 -26.41 4.64 -23.42
CA ASN A 538 -25.52 4.92 -24.55
C ASN A 538 -25.16 3.60 -25.26
N PRO A 539 -25.57 3.41 -26.53
CA PRO A 539 -25.30 2.17 -27.24
C PRO A 539 -23.84 2.09 -27.70
N ILE A 540 -23.24 0.91 -27.51
CA ILE A 540 -21.98 0.51 -28.14
C ILE A 540 -22.36 -0.32 -29.37
N THR A 541 -21.95 0.13 -30.55
CA THR A 541 -22.40 -0.47 -31.81
C THR A 541 -21.24 -0.72 -32.77
N THR A 542 -21.40 -1.70 -33.63
CA THR A 542 -20.42 -2.04 -34.66
C THR A 542 -20.83 -1.41 -35.98
N PHE A 543 -19.97 -0.62 -36.57
CA PHE A 543 -20.11 -0.08 -37.92
C PHE A 543 -19.10 -0.75 -38.85
N ASN A 544 -19.50 -1.03 -40.09
CA ASN A 544 -18.63 -1.72 -41.05
C ASN A 544 -17.38 -0.92 -41.41
N THR A 545 -17.44 0.40 -41.33
CA THR A 545 -16.35 1.30 -41.72
C THR A 545 -15.47 1.75 -40.57
N THR A 546 -15.98 1.82 -39.35
CA THR A 546 -15.28 2.42 -38.20
C THR A 546 -15.14 1.45 -37.02
N GLY A 547 -15.59 0.22 -37.19
CA GLY A 547 -15.51 -0.79 -36.13
C GLY A 547 -16.48 -0.53 -34.98
N ILE A 548 -16.06 -0.86 -33.76
CA ILE A 548 -16.87 -0.75 -32.55
C ILE A 548 -16.75 0.65 -31.99
N THR A 549 -17.89 1.29 -31.75
CA THR A 549 -17.96 2.72 -31.43
C THR A 549 -19.08 2.97 -30.42
N VAL A 550 -18.81 3.82 -29.44
CA VAL A 550 -19.83 4.43 -28.59
C VAL A 550 -20.67 5.40 -29.44
N PHE A 551 -21.97 5.14 -29.54
CA PHE A 551 -22.86 5.92 -30.41
C PHE A 551 -24.00 6.59 -29.63
N GLY A 552 -23.68 7.14 -28.47
CA GLY A 552 -24.58 7.89 -27.61
C GLY A 552 -23.81 8.72 -26.59
N GLN A 553 -24.42 9.81 -26.13
CA GLN A 553 -23.83 10.69 -25.12
C GLN A 553 -24.92 11.24 -24.17
N LYS A 554 -25.71 10.35 -23.60
CA LYS A 554 -26.78 10.67 -22.66
C LYS A 554 -26.33 10.43 -21.22
N THR A 555 -26.75 11.32 -20.32
CA THR A 555 -26.79 11.02 -18.88
C THR A 555 -28.11 10.30 -18.55
N LEU A 556 -28.18 9.64 -17.39
CA LEU A 556 -29.41 8.95 -16.94
C LEU A 556 -30.48 9.93 -16.40
N LYS A 557 -30.56 11.13 -16.96
CA LYS A 557 -31.57 12.13 -16.59
C LYS A 557 -32.84 11.95 -17.41
N LYS A 558 -33.96 11.64 -16.75
CA LYS A 558 -35.25 11.38 -17.41
C LYS A 558 -35.82 12.61 -18.12
N LYS A 559 -35.79 13.75 -17.47
CA LYS A 559 -36.34 14.99 -18.03
C LYS A 559 -35.38 15.60 -19.01
N LYS A 560 -35.85 15.89 -20.22
CA LYS A 560 -35.05 16.60 -21.24
C LYS A 560 -34.58 17.96 -20.71
N SER A 561 -33.29 18.17 -20.75
CA SER A 561 -32.64 19.44 -20.39
C SER A 561 -31.24 19.48 -21.00
N ALA A 562 -30.56 20.61 -20.90
CA ALA A 562 -29.17 20.72 -21.37
C ALA A 562 -28.26 19.68 -20.74
N THR A 563 -28.50 19.34 -19.46
CA THR A 563 -27.69 18.37 -18.69
C THR A 563 -28.10 16.90 -18.91
N ASP A 564 -28.98 16.60 -19.87
CA ASP A 564 -29.24 15.24 -20.33
C ASP A 564 -28.14 14.74 -21.30
N ARG A 565 -27.17 15.61 -21.65
CA ARG A 565 -26.04 15.31 -22.50
C ARG A 565 -24.73 15.26 -21.70
N ILE A 566 -23.90 14.26 -21.95
CA ILE A 566 -22.63 14.06 -21.26
C ILE A 566 -21.68 15.24 -21.52
N ASN A 567 -21.58 15.70 -22.77
CA ASN A 567 -20.71 16.82 -23.12
C ASN A 567 -21.10 18.12 -22.40
N VAL A 568 -22.38 18.44 -22.31
CA VAL A 568 -22.86 19.62 -21.57
C VAL A 568 -22.67 19.46 -20.07
N ARG A 569 -22.90 18.24 -19.53
CA ARG A 569 -22.65 17.97 -18.12
C ARG A 569 -21.17 18.14 -17.78
N ARG A 570 -20.26 17.61 -18.60
CA ARG A 570 -18.81 17.76 -18.41
C ARG A 570 -18.36 19.23 -18.56
N LEU A 571 -18.92 19.98 -19.52
CA LEU A 571 -18.67 21.42 -19.62
C LEU A 571 -19.06 22.15 -18.33
N LEU A 572 -20.24 21.87 -17.78
CA LEU A 572 -20.69 22.51 -16.53
C LEU A 572 -19.87 22.09 -15.31
N ILE A 573 -19.36 20.86 -15.28
CA ILE A 573 -18.41 20.40 -14.25
C ILE A 573 -17.12 21.22 -14.35
N GLU A 574 -16.53 21.28 -15.55
CA GLU A 574 -15.30 22.03 -15.78
C GLU A 574 -15.44 23.52 -15.44
N LEU A 575 -16.51 24.16 -15.89
CA LEU A 575 -16.79 25.55 -15.55
C LEU A 575 -16.93 25.78 -14.03
N LYS A 576 -17.57 24.86 -13.32
CA LYS A 576 -17.66 24.95 -11.85
C LYS A 576 -16.30 24.87 -11.18
N ILE A 577 -15.45 23.94 -11.62
CA ILE A 577 -14.08 23.78 -11.09
C ILE A 577 -13.28 25.08 -11.36
N GLN A 578 -13.27 25.56 -12.59
CA GLN A 578 -12.50 26.76 -12.97
C GLN A 578 -12.99 28.01 -12.24
N ILE A 579 -14.30 28.21 -12.16
CA ILE A 579 -14.89 29.34 -11.43
C ILE A 579 -14.62 29.21 -9.93
N GLY A 580 -14.71 28.00 -9.36
CA GLY A 580 -14.41 27.74 -7.95
C GLY A 580 -12.96 28.11 -7.62
N ASN A 581 -11.99 27.63 -8.39
CA ASN A 581 -10.57 27.92 -8.20
C ASN A 581 -10.27 29.43 -8.30
N LEU A 582 -10.94 30.15 -9.21
CA LEU A 582 -10.81 31.60 -9.31
C LEU A 582 -11.45 32.31 -8.11
N ALA A 583 -12.62 31.84 -7.65
CA ALA A 583 -13.33 32.44 -6.54
C ALA A 583 -12.63 32.22 -5.19
N GLU A 584 -11.95 31.10 -5.00
CA GLU A 584 -11.16 30.84 -3.79
C GLU A 584 -10.11 31.93 -3.54
N ASN A 585 -9.47 32.44 -4.59
CA ASN A 585 -8.50 33.54 -4.50
C ASN A 585 -9.14 34.89 -4.10
N LEU A 586 -10.46 35.00 -4.21
CA LEU A 586 -11.20 36.23 -3.87
C LEU A 586 -11.84 36.15 -2.47
N VAL A 587 -11.80 34.98 -1.83
CA VAL A 587 -12.28 34.83 -0.45
C VAL A 587 -11.35 35.62 0.47
N PHE A 588 -11.92 36.48 1.31
CA PHE A 588 -11.22 37.42 2.17
C PHE A 588 -10.61 38.67 1.48
N GLU A 589 -10.76 38.86 0.16
CA GLU A 589 -10.40 40.13 -0.46
C GLU A 589 -11.42 41.22 -0.09
N GLN A 590 -10.95 42.47 -0.02
CA GLN A 590 -11.81 43.60 0.28
C GLN A 590 -12.76 43.88 -0.89
N ASN A 591 -14.04 44.06 -0.62
CA ASN A 591 -15.02 44.61 -1.57
C ASN A 591 -14.66 46.04 -1.88
N THR A 592 -14.08 46.27 -3.03
CA THR A 592 -13.81 47.63 -3.58
C THR A 592 -14.92 48.06 -4.50
#